data_8403f2cfc85a57d3940aa0bff50b6d16
#
_entry.id   8403f2cfc85a57d3940aa0bff50b6d16
#
_cell.length_a   1.000
_cell.length_b   1.000
_cell.length_c   1.000
_cell.angle_alpha   90.00
_cell.angle_beta   90.00
_cell.angle_gamma   90.00
#
_symmetry.space_group_name_H-M   'P 1'
#
loop_
_entity.id
_entity.type
_entity.pdbx_description
1 polymer ?
#
loop_
_entity_poly.entity_id
_entity_poly.type
_entity_poly.pdbx_seq_one_letter_code
_entity_poly.pdbx_strand_id
1 'polypeptide(L)'
;MADFTSVTYTVYVCSHYCENVTSQYCSVFPLQVLGNETPLDLWMLSRVSAAVEQCNKGFENYDFPMVTTACYNLWYYDVCDVYLEYLKPVFQSNDSAAISTAKMILYKCLHVGLRLLSPFMPFITEELFQRLPHLAEGHPASICIAPYPDSDEVYCLKQPSLRTLVC
;
A
#
# COMPACT_ATOMS: atom_id res chain seq x y z
N MET A 1 -11.17 14.21 15.10
CA MET A 1 -11.67 13.88 13.75
C MET A 1 -10.42 13.84 12.87
N ALA A 2 -10.03 12.67 12.40
CA ALA A 2 -8.82 12.56 11.57
C ALA A 2 -9.05 13.37 10.29
N ASP A 3 -8.12 14.24 9.97
CA ASP A 3 -8.20 15.06 8.75
C ASP A 3 -7.79 14.21 7.54
N PHE A 4 -8.78 13.56 6.92
CA PHE A 4 -8.59 12.74 5.72
C PHE A 4 -8.23 13.55 4.47
N THR A 5 -8.22 14.88 4.54
CA THR A 5 -7.74 15.74 3.45
C THR A 5 -6.27 15.49 3.15
N SER A 6 -5.45 15.22 4.15
CA SER A 6 -4.04 14.87 3.98
C SER A 6 -3.87 13.53 3.25
N VAL A 7 -4.69 12.52 3.58
CA VAL A 7 -4.69 11.21 2.91
C VAL A 7 -5.06 11.37 1.43
N THR A 8 -6.11 12.14 1.13
CA THR A 8 -6.55 12.39 -0.25
C THR A 8 -5.45 13.08 -1.06
N TYR A 9 -4.84 14.14 -0.50
CA TYR A 9 -3.73 14.84 -1.15
C TYR A 9 -2.53 13.91 -1.38
N THR A 10 -2.19 13.12 -0.39
CA THR A 10 -1.08 12.16 -0.47
C THR A 10 -1.31 11.12 -1.56
N VAL A 11 -2.50 10.51 -1.61
CA VAL A 11 -2.81 9.52 -2.66
C VAL A 11 -2.81 10.17 -4.04
N TYR A 12 -3.29 11.41 -4.17
CA TYR A 12 -3.24 12.15 -5.43
C TYR A 12 -1.79 12.40 -5.87
N VAL A 13 -0.92 12.84 -4.98
CA VAL A 13 0.52 13.02 -5.28
C VAL A 13 1.18 11.69 -5.62
N CYS A 14 0.88 10.63 -4.86
CA CYS A 14 1.44 9.30 -5.10
C CYS A 14 0.98 8.68 -6.41
N SER A 15 -0.29 8.88 -6.82
CA SER A 15 -0.77 8.39 -8.12
C SER A 15 0.03 9.00 -9.27
N HIS A 16 0.44 10.25 -9.15
CA HIS A 16 1.29 10.93 -10.14
C HIS A 16 2.70 10.31 -10.24
N TYR A 17 3.27 9.86 -9.12
CA TYR A 17 4.53 9.11 -9.13
C TYR A 17 4.40 7.70 -9.74
N CYS A 18 3.19 7.13 -9.71
CA CYS A 18 2.91 5.80 -10.27
C CYS A 18 2.58 5.80 -11.79
N GLU A 19 2.38 6.96 -12.43
CA GLU A 19 1.95 7.07 -13.85
C GLU A 19 2.86 6.38 -14.87
N ASN A 20 4.09 6.02 -14.51
CA ASN A 20 5.04 5.36 -15.40
C ASN A 20 5.50 3.98 -14.89
N VAL A 21 4.69 3.31 -14.09
CA VAL A 21 4.97 1.93 -13.68
C VAL A 21 4.69 1.01 -14.87
N THR A 22 5.72 0.37 -15.41
CA THR A 22 5.55 -0.55 -16.55
C THR A 22 4.95 -1.87 -16.10
N SER A 23 4.05 -2.44 -16.88
CA SER A 23 3.34 -3.69 -16.64
C SER A 23 4.25 -4.92 -16.45
N GLN A 24 5.53 -4.79 -16.81
CA GLN A 24 6.52 -5.86 -16.76
C GLN A 24 6.83 -6.37 -15.33
N TYR A 25 6.47 -5.58 -14.30
CA TYR A 25 6.70 -5.90 -12.88
C TYR A 25 5.41 -6.20 -12.11
N CYS A 26 4.30 -6.26 -12.80
CA CYS A 26 2.98 -6.34 -12.17
C CYS A 26 2.29 -7.69 -12.34
N SER A 27 2.84 -8.72 -11.76
CA SER A 27 1.98 -9.72 -11.12
C SER A 27 1.52 -9.08 -9.80
N VAL A 28 0.30 -8.56 -9.78
CA VAL A 28 -0.19 -7.69 -8.69
C VAL A 28 -0.24 -8.42 -7.36
N PHE A 29 -0.31 -9.74 -7.35
CA PHE A 29 -0.38 -10.57 -6.15
C PHE A 29 0.16 -11.98 -6.45
N PRO A 30 0.87 -12.62 -5.53
CA PRO A 30 1.25 -12.19 -4.18
C PRO A 30 2.36 -11.14 -4.19
N LEU A 31 2.51 -10.40 -3.08
CA LEU A 31 3.60 -9.44 -2.82
C LEU A 31 4.97 -10.15 -2.84
N GLN A 32 5.48 -10.45 -4.03
CA GLN A 32 6.79 -11.10 -4.17
C GLN A 32 7.89 -10.06 -3.96
N VAL A 33 8.82 -10.41 -3.07
CA VAL A 33 10.08 -9.68 -2.89
C VAL A 33 10.98 -10.04 -4.06
N LEU A 34 11.40 -9.06 -4.84
CA LEU A 34 12.23 -9.24 -6.03
C LEU A 34 13.73 -9.36 -5.70
N GLY A 35 14.11 -9.07 -4.45
CA GLY A 35 15.50 -9.12 -3.97
C GLY A 35 16.28 -7.82 -4.16
N ASN A 36 15.65 -6.79 -4.73
CA ASN A 36 16.24 -5.46 -4.92
C ASN A 36 15.67 -4.40 -3.97
N GLU A 37 14.80 -4.82 -3.04
CA GLU A 37 14.16 -3.94 -2.08
C GLU A 37 15.16 -3.48 -1.02
N THR A 38 15.03 -2.22 -0.64
CA THR A 38 15.77 -1.67 0.49
C THR A 38 15.17 -2.15 1.82
N PRO A 39 15.90 -2.07 2.94
CA PRO A 39 15.35 -2.40 4.26
C PRO A 39 14.08 -1.60 4.60
N LEU A 40 13.98 -0.34 4.12
CA LEU A 40 12.80 0.49 4.38
C LEU A 40 11.61 0.09 3.50
N ASP A 41 11.85 -0.38 2.30
CA ASP A 41 10.82 -0.96 1.44
C ASP A 41 10.21 -2.22 2.09
N LEU A 42 11.06 -3.09 2.63
CA LEU A 42 10.64 -4.29 3.35
C LEU A 42 9.88 -3.93 4.64
N TRP A 43 10.34 -2.90 5.36
CA TRP A 43 9.62 -2.38 6.52
C TRP A 43 8.22 -1.89 6.12
N MET A 44 8.10 -1.10 5.05
CA MET A 44 6.80 -0.60 4.59
C MET A 44 5.85 -1.74 4.23
N LEU A 45 6.33 -2.76 3.51
CA LEU A 45 5.54 -3.95 3.20
C LEU A 45 5.09 -4.69 4.47
N SER A 46 5.94 -4.76 5.49
CA SER A 46 5.58 -5.37 6.78
C SER A 46 4.49 -4.56 7.50
N ARG A 47 4.51 -3.22 7.38
CA ARG A 47 3.46 -2.34 7.94
C ARG A 47 2.12 -2.55 7.26
N VAL A 48 2.12 -2.66 5.91
CA VAL A 48 0.91 -3.01 5.15
C VAL A 48 0.34 -4.35 5.61
N SER A 49 1.19 -5.38 5.75
CA SER A 49 0.77 -6.70 6.23
C SER A 49 0.16 -6.64 7.64
N ALA A 50 0.79 -5.91 8.55
CA ALA A 50 0.27 -5.73 9.90
C ALA A 50 -1.09 -5.00 9.92
N ALA A 51 -1.27 -3.99 9.07
CA ALA A 51 -2.53 -3.27 8.94
C ALA A 51 -3.65 -4.18 8.41
N VAL A 52 -3.37 -5.01 7.38
CA VAL A 52 -4.33 -6.00 6.86
C VAL A 52 -4.76 -6.97 7.95
N GLU A 53 -3.80 -7.54 8.70
CA GLU A 53 -4.09 -8.47 9.79
C GLU A 53 -4.94 -7.82 10.89
N GLN A 54 -4.62 -6.58 11.29
CA GLN A 54 -5.39 -5.84 12.29
C GLN A 54 -6.80 -5.50 11.81
N CYS A 55 -6.97 -5.10 10.54
CA CYS A 55 -8.26 -4.81 9.97
C CYS A 55 -9.14 -6.06 9.91
N ASN A 56 -8.63 -7.20 9.42
CA ASN A 56 -9.38 -8.44 9.35
C ASN A 56 -9.82 -8.90 10.74
N LYS A 57 -8.89 -8.90 11.71
CA LYS A 57 -9.21 -9.22 13.10
C LYS A 57 -10.23 -8.26 13.71
N GLY A 58 -10.15 -6.96 13.39
CA GLY A 58 -11.11 -5.98 13.86
C GLY A 58 -12.51 -6.20 13.30
N PHE A 59 -12.64 -6.56 12.03
CA PHE A 59 -13.92 -6.90 11.43
C PHE A 59 -14.51 -8.20 12.01
N GLU A 60 -13.69 -9.25 12.22
CA GLU A 60 -14.13 -10.49 12.84
C GLU A 60 -14.70 -10.28 14.25
N ASN A 61 -14.09 -9.36 15.01
CA ASN A 61 -14.50 -9.04 16.38
C ASN A 61 -15.50 -7.89 16.48
N TYR A 62 -15.93 -7.29 15.35
CA TYR A 62 -16.77 -6.09 15.31
C TYR A 62 -16.15 -4.87 16.01
N ASP A 63 -14.80 -4.85 16.13
CA ASP A 63 -14.04 -3.73 16.69
C ASP A 63 -13.68 -2.71 15.61
N PHE A 64 -14.65 -1.93 15.17
CA PHE A 64 -14.46 -0.88 14.15
C PHE A 64 -13.47 0.21 14.57
N PRO A 65 -13.39 0.65 15.84
CA PRO A 65 -12.32 1.55 16.29
C PRO A 65 -10.92 1.01 16.03
N MET A 66 -10.68 -0.29 16.22
CA MET A 66 -9.40 -0.91 15.90
C MET A 66 -9.10 -0.83 14.40
N VAL A 67 -10.08 -1.13 13.54
CA VAL A 67 -9.91 -1.06 12.08
C VAL A 67 -9.59 0.36 11.62
N THR A 68 -10.35 1.35 12.06
CA THR A 68 -10.12 2.75 11.68
C THR A 68 -8.78 3.27 12.17
N THR A 69 -8.34 2.85 13.36
CA THR A 69 -7.02 3.20 13.90
C THR A 69 -5.90 2.56 13.09
N ALA A 70 -6.05 1.29 12.69
CA ALA A 70 -5.07 0.60 11.84
C ALA A 70 -4.94 1.28 10.47
N CYS A 71 -6.05 1.62 9.83
CA CYS A 71 -6.05 2.38 8.57
C CYS A 71 -5.39 3.76 8.74
N TYR A 72 -5.72 4.48 9.81
CA TYR A 72 -5.15 5.81 10.08
C TYR A 72 -3.64 5.74 10.28
N ASN A 73 -3.16 4.79 11.08
CA ASN A 73 -1.73 4.61 11.33
C ASN A 73 -0.97 4.28 10.04
N LEU A 74 -1.50 3.36 9.22
CA LEU A 74 -0.90 3.01 7.94
C LEU A 74 -0.77 4.24 7.03
N TRP A 75 -1.86 5.01 6.87
CA TRP A 75 -1.87 6.13 5.94
C TRP A 75 -1.07 7.33 6.45
N TYR A 76 -1.33 7.77 7.67
CA TYR A 76 -0.76 8.99 8.19
C TYR A 76 0.70 8.81 8.61
N TYR A 77 0.97 7.85 9.50
CA TYR A 77 2.33 7.69 10.03
C TYR A 77 3.23 6.90 9.09
N ASP A 78 2.78 5.71 8.63
CA ASP A 78 3.70 4.83 7.88
C ASP A 78 3.92 5.32 6.46
N VAL A 79 2.85 5.65 5.70
CA VAL A 79 2.96 6.09 4.31
C VAL A 79 3.39 7.55 4.22
N CYS A 80 2.64 8.47 4.86
CA CYS A 80 2.86 9.92 4.67
C CYS A 80 4.12 10.40 5.38
N ASP A 81 4.27 10.12 6.68
CA ASP A 81 5.35 10.70 7.47
C ASP A 81 6.70 10.01 7.24
N VAL A 82 6.69 8.69 7.02
CA VAL A 82 7.95 7.94 6.90
C VAL A 82 8.27 7.60 5.46
N TYR A 83 7.41 6.87 4.77
CA TYR A 83 7.77 6.28 3.49
C TYR A 83 7.89 7.32 2.37
N LEU A 84 6.99 8.29 2.28
CA LEU A 84 7.07 9.35 1.27
C LEU A 84 8.29 10.26 1.47
N GLU A 85 8.67 10.55 2.71
CA GLU A 85 9.89 11.33 2.96
C GLU A 85 11.14 10.57 2.50
N TYR A 86 11.17 9.27 2.72
CA TYR A 86 12.23 8.41 2.20
C TYR A 86 12.28 8.36 0.68
N LEU A 87 11.13 8.36 0.00
CA LEU A 87 11.08 8.27 -1.46
C LEU A 87 11.56 9.54 -2.17
N LYS A 88 11.53 10.71 -1.52
CA LYS A 88 11.97 11.98 -2.12
C LYS A 88 13.40 11.90 -2.67
N PRO A 89 14.43 11.53 -1.88
CA PRO A 89 15.79 11.39 -2.39
C PRO A 89 15.93 10.23 -3.40
N VAL A 90 15.17 9.15 -3.26
CA VAL A 90 15.20 8.03 -4.22
C VAL A 90 14.74 8.50 -5.61
N PHE A 91 13.65 9.28 -5.70
CA PHE A 91 13.15 9.81 -6.97
C PHE A 91 14.05 10.89 -7.58
N GLN A 92 14.90 11.53 -6.79
CA GLN A 92 15.91 12.49 -7.27
C GLN A 92 17.21 11.81 -7.68
N SER A 93 17.39 10.52 -7.37
CA SER A 93 18.56 9.76 -7.77
C SER A 93 18.54 9.43 -9.26
N ASN A 94 19.70 9.13 -9.84
CA ASN A 94 19.81 8.66 -11.22
C ASN A 94 19.73 7.13 -11.34
N ASP A 95 19.37 6.42 -10.26
CA ASP A 95 19.23 4.97 -10.25
C ASP A 95 17.84 4.54 -10.69
N SER A 96 17.69 4.20 -11.96
CA SER A 96 16.43 3.78 -12.55
C SER A 96 15.86 2.49 -11.93
N ALA A 97 16.73 1.58 -11.44
CA ALA A 97 16.29 0.34 -10.84
C ALA A 97 15.68 0.60 -9.45
N ALA A 98 16.32 1.42 -8.62
CA ALA A 98 15.81 1.84 -7.32
C ALA A 98 14.48 2.59 -7.47
N ILE A 99 14.38 3.51 -8.44
CA ILE A 99 13.15 4.26 -8.73
C ILE A 99 12.01 3.31 -9.13
N SER A 100 12.27 2.33 -9.99
CA SER A 100 11.25 1.37 -10.43
C SER A 100 10.75 0.50 -9.28
N THR A 101 11.63 0.01 -8.42
CA THR A 101 11.28 -0.77 -7.23
C THR A 101 10.44 0.06 -6.26
N ALA A 102 10.87 1.28 -5.96
CA ALA A 102 10.16 2.21 -5.08
C ALA A 102 8.74 2.53 -5.58
N LYS A 103 8.58 2.80 -6.89
CA LYS A 103 7.27 3.04 -7.51
C LYS A 103 6.35 1.83 -7.39
N MET A 104 6.87 0.63 -7.61
CA MET A 104 6.09 -0.60 -7.50
C MET A 104 5.60 -0.84 -6.07
N ILE A 105 6.45 -0.64 -5.07
CA ILE A 105 6.08 -0.81 -3.67
C ILE A 105 5.06 0.25 -3.27
N LEU A 106 5.26 1.51 -3.66
CA LEU A 106 4.31 2.57 -3.42
C LEU A 106 2.94 2.23 -4.03
N TYR A 107 2.91 1.76 -5.28
CA TYR A 107 1.67 1.31 -5.95
C TYR A 107 0.96 0.21 -5.15
N LYS A 108 1.69 -0.80 -4.67
CA LYS A 108 1.13 -1.88 -3.85
C LYS A 108 0.55 -1.35 -2.54
N CYS A 109 1.27 -0.46 -1.86
CA CYS A 109 0.79 0.18 -0.62
C CYS A 109 -0.51 0.96 -0.86
N LEU A 110 -0.60 1.72 -1.95
CA LEU A 110 -1.80 2.48 -2.32
C LEU A 110 -2.97 1.55 -2.65
N HIS A 111 -2.73 0.54 -3.49
CA HIS A 111 -3.76 -0.40 -3.91
C HIS A 111 -4.37 -1.17 -2.74
N VAL A 112 -3.54 -1.69 -1.83
CA VAL A 112 -4.01 -2.39 -0.62
C VAL A 112 -4.67 -1.40 0.35
N GLY A 113 -4.01 -0.27 0.61
CA GLY A 113 -4.51 0.72 1.56
C GLY A 113 -5.87 1.31 1.18
N LEU A 114 -6.12 1.57 -0.12
CA LEU A 114 -7.44 2.02 -0.58
C LEU A 114 -8.53 0.96 -0.36
N ARG A 115 -8.21 -0.31 -0.61
CA ARG A 115 -9.16 -1.42 -0.38
C ARG A 115 -9.45 -1.61 1.11
N LEU A 116 -8.45 -1.40 2.01
CA LEU A 116 -8.67 -1.39 3.46
C LEU A 116 -9.61 -0.27 3.90
N LEU A 117 -9.51 0.90 3.27
CA LEU A 117 -10.28 2.08 3.63
C LEU A 117 -11.68 2.12 2.98
N SER A 118 -11.90 1.37 1.91
CA SER A 118 -13.14 1.42 1.09
C SER A 118 -14.43 1.17 1.87
N PRO A 119 -14.52 0.31 2.91
CA PRO A 119 -15.75 0.13 3.66
C PRO A 119 -16.19 1.38 4.43
N PHE A 120 -15.25 2.26 4.78
CA PHE A 120 -15.52 3.49 5.55
C PHE A 120 -15.74 4.70 4.66
N MET A 121 -15.07 4.75 3.52
CA MET A 121 -15.04 5.92 2.63
C MET A 121 -15.17 5.50 1.16
N PRO A 122 -16.28 4.88 0.74
CA PRO A 122 -16.41 4.24 -0.58
C PRO A 122 -16.25 5.22 -1.75
N PHE A 123 -16.74 6.43 -1.65
CA PHE A 123 -16.69 7.39 -2.77
C PHE A 123 -15.31 7.90 -3.06
N ILE A 124 -14.58 8.31 -2.03
CA ILE A 124 -13.23 8.86 -2.22
C ILE A 124 -12.24 7.75 -2.61
N THR A 125 -12.38 6.56 -2.04
CA THR A 125 -11.50 5.43 -2.37
C THR A 125 -11.76 4.94 -3.80
N GLU A 126 -13.01 4.94 -4.29
CA GLU A 126 -13.32 4.66 -5.69
C GLU A 126 -12.66 5.68 -6.62
N GLU A 127 -12.84 6.96 -6.37
CA GLU A 127 -12.25 8.05 -7.18
C GLU A 127 -10.73 7.91 -7.27
N LEU A 128 -10.07 7.61 -6.15
CA LEU A 128 -8.62 7.43 -6.11
C LEU A 128 -8.17 6.12 -6.75
N PHE A 129 -8.95 5.05 -6.59
CA PHE A 129 -8.66 3.74 -7.17
C PHE A 129 -8.69 3.78 -8.70
N GLN A 130 -9.66 4.50 -9.28
CA GLN A 130 -9.78 4.68 -10.73
C GLN A 130 -8.63 5.52 -11.33
N ARG A 131 -7.93 6.30 -10.51
CA ARG A 131 -6.74 7.06 -10.94
C ARG A 131 -5.45 6.24 -10.88
N LEU A 132 -5.45 5.10 -10.21
CA LEU A 132 -4.29 4.22 -10.20
C LEU A 132 -4.08 3.58 -11.59
N PRO A 133 -2.83 3.38 -12.02
CA PRO A 133 -2.56 2.68 -13.27
C PRO A 133 -3.15 1.27 -13.24
N HIS A 134 -3.87 0.88 -14.29
CA HIS A 134 -4.40 -0.47 -14.47
C HIS A 134 -3.28 -1.39 -14.98
N LEU A 135 -2.50 -1.93 -14.04
CA LEU A 135 -1.26 -2.65 -14.36
C LEU A 135 -1.46 -4.16 -14.60
N ALA A 136 -2.60 -4.74 -14.20
CA ALA A 136 -2.86 -6.17 -14.31
C ALA A 136 -4.06 -6.48 -15.20
N GLU A 137 -3.97 -7.58 -15.95
CA GLU A 137 -5.13 -8.24 -16.52
C GLU A 137 -6.03 -8.70 -15.35
N GLY A 138 -7.31 -8.27 -15.36
CA GLY A 138 -8.25 -8.59 -14.29
C GLY A 138 -8.35 -7.53 -13.19
N HIS A 139 -7.83 -6.30 -13.40
CA HIS A 139 -8.10 -5.19 -12.49
C HIS A 139 -9.62 -5.01 -12.35
N PRO A 140 -10.17 -5.00 -11.12
CA PRO A 140 -11.61 -4.87 -10.93
C PRO A 140 -12.08 -3.50 -11.44
N ALA A 141 -13.24 -3.49 -12.10
CA ALA A 141 -13.81 -2.28 -12.68
C ALA A 141 -14.19 -1.23 -11.62
N SER A 142 -14.30 -1.63 -10.36
CA SER A 142 -14.61 -0.76 -9.22
C SER A 142 -14.00 -1.33 -7.95
N ILE A 143 -13.57 -0.46 -7.03
CA ILE A 143 -13.09 -0.89 -5.70
C ILE A 143 -14.17 -1.61 -4.91
N CYS A 144 -15.45 -1.29 -5.16
CA CYS A 144 -16.59 -1.90 -4.47
C CYS A 144 -16.76 -3.39 -4.77
N ILE A 145 -16.26 -3.86 -5.93
CA ILE A 145 -16.27 -5.28 -6.32
C ILE A 145 -14.90 -5.94 -6.16
N ALA A 146 -13.88 -5.16 -5.82
CA ALA A 146 -12.57 -5.70 -5.49
C ALA A 146 -12.64 -6.52 -4.19
N PRO A 147 -11.99 -7.69 -4.12
CA PRO A 147 -11.95 -8.46 -2.88
C PRO A 147 -11.27 -7.62 -1.78
N TYR A 148 -11.77 -7.73 -0.54
CA TYR A 148 -11.11 -7.10 0.60
C TYR A 148 -9.73 -7.76 0.82
N PRO A 149 -8.68 -7.00 1.18
CA PRO A 149 -7.35 -7.55 1.34
C PRO A 149 -7.32 -8.66 2.39
N ASP A 150 -6.77 -9.82 2.02
CA ASP A 150 -6.59 -10.93 2.95
C ASP A 150 -5.13 -11.04 3.39
N SER A 151 -4.94 -11.64 4.57
CA SER A 151 -3.62 -11.92 5.12
C SER A 151 -2.77 -12.76 4.17
N ASP A 152 -3.37 -13.73 3.47
CA ASP A 152 -2.68 -14.63 2.54
C ASP A 152 -2.13 -13.88 1.32
N GLU A 153 -2.79 -12.83 0.89
CA GLU A 153 -2.37 -11.95 -0.20
C GLU A 153 -1.06 -11.20 0.12
N VAL A 154 -0.82 -10.96 1.40
CA VAL A 154 0.34 -10.19 1.91
C VAL A 154 1.40 -11.11 2.56
N TYR A 155 1.11 -12.39 2.73
CA TYR A 155 1.92 -13.37 3.48
C TYR A 155 3.31 -13.69 2.89
N CYS A 156 3.61 -13.32 1.65
CA CYS A 156 4.94 -13.53 1.07
C CYS A 156 6.08 -12.82 1.84
N LEU A 157 5.74 -11.97 2.82
CA LEU A 157 6.69 -11.26 3.67
C LEU A 157 7.03 -11.98 4.99
N LYS A 158 6.37 -13.09 5.32
CA LYS A 158 6.66 -13.87 6.54
C LYS A 158 7.80 -14.87 6.37
N GLN A 159 8.72 -14.67 5.43
CA GLN A 159 9.95 -15.48 5.41
C GLN A 159 10.78 -15.16 6.67
N PRO A 160 11.27 -16.20 7.37
CA PRO A 160 11.96 -16.03 8.66
C PRO A 160 13.25 -15.19 8.60
N SER A 161 13.80 -14.97 7.42
CA SER A 161 14.97 -14.10 7.17
C SER A 161 14.69 -12.60 7.39
N LEU A 162 13.43 -12.16 7.40
CA LEU A 162 13.08 -10.74 7.54
C LEU A 162 12.68 -10.36 8.98
N ARG A 163 12.38 -11.33 9.85
CA ARG A 163 12.06 -11.07 11.26
C ARG A 163 13.22 -10.45 12.06
N THR A 164 14.44 -10.60 11.59
CA THR A 164 15.65 -10.14 12.31
C THR A 164 15.98 -8.66 12.02
N LEU A 165 15.30 -8.00 11.08
CA LEU A 165 15.57 -6.62 10.68
C LEU A 165 14.58 -5.59 11.26
N VAL A 166 13.55 -6.03 11.98
CA VAL A 166 12.45 -5.18 12.47
C VAL A 166 12.39 -5.13 14.02
N CYS A 167 13.46 -5.53 14.71
CA CYS A 167 13.62 -5.28 16.17
C CYS A 167 14.55 -4.13 16.43
#